data_4218d9d68852dd6bceb1a118e5f2619d
#
_entry.id   4218d9d68852dd6bceb1a118e5f2619d
#
_cell.length_a   1.000
_cell.length_b   1.000
_cell.length_c   1.000
_cell.angle_alpha   90.00
_cell.angle_beta   90.00
_cell.angle_gamma   90.00
#
_symmetry.space_group_name_H-M   'P 1'
#
loop_
_entity.id
_entity.type
_entity.pdbx_description
1 polymer ?
#
loop_
_entity_poly.entity_id
_entity_poly.type
_entity_poly.pdbx_seq_one_letter_code
_entity_poly.pdbx_strand_id
1 'polypeptide(L)'
;AALPAAPRPYRDYIGWLAGRDQTASRAMWADHLNGLDGPTLLSPALADTPVQPGIPGRTEVRLDREATAELADAARTRGVTISTLVQMAWATTLSAFTGRGDVTFGVTVSGRPSELSGVETMIGLFINTVPL
;
A
#
# COMPACT_ATOMS: atom_id res chain seq x y z
N ALA A 1 9.75 -23.12 -29.32
CA ALA A 1 9.67 -21.69 -29.02
C ALA A 1 11.00 -21.26 -28.43
N ALA A 2 11.61 -20.18 -28.95
CA ALA A 2 12.81 -19.62 -28.37
C ALA A 2 12.51 -18.98 -27.00
N LEU A 3 13.39 -19.18 -26.04
CA LEU A 3 13.27 -18.48 -24.74
C LEU A 3 13.49 -16.97 -24.98
N PRO A 4 12.77 -16.12 -24.23
CA PRO A 4 13.04 -14.68 -24.28
C PRO A 4 14.47 -14.37 -23.85
N ALA A 5 14.98 -13.19 -24.25
CA ALA A 5 16.28 -12.73 -23.81
C ALA A 5 16.40 -12.77 -22.28
N ALA A 6 17.58 -13.12 -21.75
CA ALA A 6 17.80 -13.17 -20.32
C ALA A 6 17.49 -11.81 -19.68
N PRO A 7 16.66 -11.77 -18.62
CA PRO A 7 16.35 -10.52 -17.94
C PRO A 7 17.59 -9.96 -17.24
N ARG A 8 17.61 -8.64 -17.07
CA ARG A 8 18.66 -7.98 -16.30
C ARG A 8 18.68 -8.50 -14.85
N PRO A 9 19.86 -8.78 -14.26
CA PRO A 9 19.96 -9.36 -12.93
C PRO A 9 19.41 -8.43 -11.84
N TYR A 10 18.70 -8.98 -10.87
CA TYR A 10 18.14 -8.24 -9.72
C TYR A 10 19.22 -7.55 -8.86
N ARG A 11 20.44 -8.08 -8.82
CA ARG A 11 21.58 -7.44 -8.15
C ARG A 11 21.86 -6.02 -8.65
N ASP A 12 21.52 -5.71 -9.89
CA ASP A 12 21.72 -4.37 -10.46
C ASP A 12 20.76 -3.37 -9.85
N TYR A 13 19.52 -3.80 -9.51
CA TYR A 13 18.59 -3.01 -8.72
C TYR A 13 19.11 -2.78 -7.29
N ILE A 14 19.66 -3.80 -6.66
CA ILE A 14 20.24 -3.66 -5.31
C ILE A 14 21.43 -2.67 -5.32
N GLY A 15 22.30 -2.78 -6.33
CA GLY A 15 23.41 -1.83 -6.51
C GLY A 15 22.93 -0.39 -6.75
N TRP A 16 21.90 -0.23 -7.60
CA TRP A 16 21.27 1.07 -7.84
C TRP A 16 20.67 1.66 -6.55
N LEU A 17 19.95 0.85 -5.78
CA LEU A 17 19.33 1.26 -4.52
C LEU A 17 20.39 1.66 -3.48
N ALA A 18 21.48 0.90 -3.36
CA ALA A 18 22.58 1.19 -2.44
C ALA A 18 23.32 2.50 -2.77
N GLY A 19 23.33 2.91 -4.04
CA GLY A 19 23.93 4.17 -4.49
C GLY A 19 23.02 5.39 -4.35
N ARG A 20 21.77 5.24 -3.89
CA ARG A 20 20.84 6.36 -3.74
C ARG A 20 21.09 7.14 -2.45
N ASP A 21 21.09 8.47 -2.55
CA ASP A 21 21.04 9.33 -1.38
C ASP A 21 19.65 9.23 -0.71
N GLN A 22 19.64 8.70 0.49
CA GLN A 22 18.42 8.55 1.28
C GLN A 22 18.11 9.78 2.14
N THR A 23 19.00 10.76 2.19
CA THR A 23 18.86 11.92 3.09
C THR A 23 17.61 12.73 2.75
N ALA A 24 17.42 13.06 1.48
CA ALA A 24 16.23 13.79 1.01
C ALA A 24 14.94 12.99 1.21
N SER A 25 14.97 11.69 0.95
CA SER A 25 13.80 10.83 1.18
C SER A 25 13.42 10.73 2.66
N ARG A 26 14.40 10.61 3.54
CA ARG A 26 14.17 10.59 5.00
C ARG A 26 13.61 11.94 5.50
N ALA A 27 14.15 13.05 5.01
CA ALA A 27 13.65 14.38 5.36
C ALA A 27 12.20 14.56 4.91
N MET A 28 11.88 14.17 3.67
CA MET A 28 10.51 14.21 3.13
C MET A 28 9.55 13.37 3.97
N TRP A 29 9.91 12.13 4.32
CA TRP A 29 9.06 11.29 5.16
C TRP A 29 8.90 11.83 6.57
N ALA A 30 9.97 12.39 7.17
CA ALA A 30 9.92 13.01 8.49
C ALA A 30 8.97 14.21 8.51
N ASP A 31 9.00 15.04 7.46
CA ASP A 31 8.09 16.17 7.30
C ASP A 31 6.64 15.70 7.07
N HIS A 32 6.44 14.74 6.16
CA HIS A 32 5.12 14.21 5.83
C HIS A 32 4.42 13.53 7.01
N LEU A 33 5.18 12.85 7.87
CA LEU A 33 4.66 12.17 9.05
C LEU A 33 4.71 13.03 10.32
N ASN A 34 5.13 14.28 10.19
CA ASN A 34 5.18 15.20 11.32
C ASN A 34 3.78 15.51 11.84
N GLY A 35 3.61 15.43 13.16
CA GLY A 35 2.32 15.67 13.80
C GLY A 35 1.42 14.43 13.94
N LEU A 36 1.86 13.25 13.44
CA LEU A 36 1.15 12.02 13.75
C LEU A 36 1.26 11.68 15.24
N ASP A 37 0.13 11.47 15.87
CA ASP A 37 0.02 11.09 17.28
C ASP A 37 0.21 9.57 17.48
N GLY A 38 1.33 9.05 16.95
CA GLY A 38 1.71 7.66 17.06
C GLY A 38 1.00 6.70 16.08
N PRO A 39 1.22 5.40 16.21
CA PRO A 39 0.69 4.40 15.28
C PRO A 39 -0.82 4.22 15.41
N THR A 40 -1.48 3.92 14.31
CA THR A 40 -2.89 3.52 14.28
C THR A 40 -2.98 2.03 14.64
N LEU A 41 -3.35 1.72 15.88
CA LEU A 41 -3.46 0.35 16.37
C LEU A 41 -4.94 -0.02 16.56
N LEU A 42 -5.35 -1.16 16.00
CA LEU A 42 -6.69 -1.72 16.20
C LEU A 42 -6.81 -2.49 17.51
N SER A 43 -5.74 -3.08 18.03
CA SER A 43 -5.81 -3.92 19.22
C SER A 43 -6.38 -3.20 20.46
N PRO A 44 -6.07 -1.93 20.77
CA PRO A 44 -6.72 -1.24 21.86
C PRO A 44 -8.21 -0.98 21.61
N ALA A 45 -8.60 -0.68 20.37
CA ALA A 45 -9.99 -0.46 19.98
C ALA A 45 -10.84 -1.74 20.05
N LEU A 46 -10.20 -2.91 20.00
CA LEU A 46 -10.83 -4.23 20.05
C LEU A 46 -10.58 -4.96 21.38
N ALA A 47 -10.04 -4.26 22.40
CA ALA A 47 -9.65 -4.86 23.68
C ALA A 47 -10.79 -5.60 24.40
N ASP A 48 -12.03 -5.08 24.29
CA ASP A 48 -13.22 -5.68 24.90
C ASP A 48 -13.88 -6.75 24.03
N THR A 49 -13.32 -7.02 22.83
CA THR A 49 -13.82 -8.07 21.95
C THR A 49 -13.24 -9.41 22.36
N PRO A 50 -14.07 -10.42 22.71
CA PRO A 50 -13.58 -11.73 23.07
C PRO A 50 -12.77 -12.33 21.91
N VAL A 51 -11.46 -12.42 22.07
CA VAL A 51 -10.59 -13.10 21.11
C VAL A 51 -10.53 -14.56 21.47
N GLN A 52 -11.14 -15.43 20.65
CA GLN A 52 -10.91 -16.86 20.78
C GLN A 52 -9.60 -17.22 20.07
N PRO A 53 -8.64 -17.87 20.75
CA PRO A 53 -7.48 -18.42 20.09
C PRO A 53 -7.94 -19.42 19.02
N GLY A 54 -7.56 -19.22 17.79
CA GLY A 54 -8.00 -20.08 16.70
C GLY A 54 -7.28 -19.77 15.38
N ILE A 55 -7.63 -20.52 14.36
CA ILE A 55 -7.17 -20.28 13.00
C ILE A 55 -7.81 -18.97 12.52
N PRO A 56 -7.03 -18.04 11.93
CA PRO A 56 -7.58 -16.79 11.42
C PRO A 56 -8.75 -17.06 10.44
N GLY A 57 -9.87 -16.41 10.70
CA GLY A 57 -11.02 -16.47 9.80
C GLY A 57 -10.79 -15.64 8.52
N ARG A 58 -11.51 -16.00 7.46
CA ARG A 58 -11.55 -15.24 6.22
C ARG A 58 -12.98 -14.83 5.94
N THR A 59 -13.19 -13.55 5.71
CA THR A 59 -14.45 -13.01 5.20
C THR A 59 -14.24 -12.48 3.79
N GLU A 60 -15.15 -12.81 2.89
CA GLU A 60 -15.10 -12.36 1.50
C GLU A 60 -16.42 -11.65 1.17
N VAL A 61 -16.31 -10.44 0.66
CA VAL A 61 -17.43 -9.68 0.12
C VAL A 61 -17.18 -9.46 -1.36
N ARG A 62 -18.16 -9.77 -2.20
CA ARG A 62 -18.09 -9.57 -3.65
C ARG A 62 -19.06 -8.50 -4.06
N LEU A 63 -18.58 -7.52 -4.78
CA LEU A 63 -19.42 -6.59 -5.51
C LEU A 63 -19.88 -7.26 -6.81
N ASP A 64 -21.15 -7.11 -7.15
CA ASP A 64 -21.65 -7.52 -8.45
C ASP A 64 -21.15 -6.58 -9.57
N ARG A 65 -21.56 -6.87 -10.79
CA ARG A 65 -21.14 -6.09 -11.96
C ARG A 65 -21.65 -4.65 -11.91
N GLU A 66 -22.86 -4.44 -11.44
CA GLU A 66 -23.50 -3.12 -11.38
C GLU A 66 -22.80 -2.24 -10.34
N ALA A 67 -22.65 -2.70 -9.10
CA ALA A 67 -21.93 -2.00 -8.04
C ALA A 67 -20.47 -1.72 -8.40
N THR A 68 -19.81 -2.67 -9.12
CA THR A 68 -18.44 -2.46 -9.60
C THR A 68 -18.38 -1.34 -10.65
N ALA A 69 -19.35 -1.29 -11.56
CA ALA A 69 -19.43 -0.23 -12.58
C ALA A 69 -19.71 1.13 -11.95
N GLU A 70 -20.64 1.21 -11.00
CA GLU A 70 -20.92 2.45 -10.26
C GLU A 70 -19.69 2.97 -9.51
N LEU A 71 -18.94 2.09 -8.86
CA LEU A 71 -17.70 2.45 -8.17
C LEU A 71 -16.66 2.99 -9.16
N ALA A 72 -16.52 2.35 -10.32
CA ALA A 72 -15.59 2.80 -11.36
C ALA A 72 -16.00 4.17 -11.94
N ASP A 73 -17.28 4.40 -12.12
CA ASP A 73 -17.83 5.68 -12.60
C ASP A 73 -17.64 6.80 -11.56
N ALA A 74 -17.87 6.49 -10.30
CA ALA A 74 -17.64 7.41 -9.19
C ALA A 74 -16.16 7.81 -9.08
N ALA A 75 -15.24 6.85 -9.25
CA ALA A 75 -13.80 7.12 -9.26
C ALA A 75 -13.43 8.05 -10.45
N ARG A 76 -13.89 7.71 -11.66
CA ARG A 76 -13.62 8.48 -12.87
C ARG A 76 -14.14 9.90 -12.78
N THR A 77 -15.36 10.08 -12.29
CA THR A 77 -15.98 11.41 -12.12
C THR A 77 -15.21 12.30 -11.17
N ARG A 78 -14.54 11.70 -10.18
CA ARG A 78 -13.72 12.42 -9.18
C ARG A 78 -12.24 12.52 -9.55
N GLY A 79 -11.83 11.97 -10.69
CA GLY A 79 -10.44 11.98 -11.13
C GLY A 79 -9.51 11.14 -10.25
N VAL A 80 -10.05 10.11 -9.56
CA VAL A 80 -9.28 9.22 -8.68
C VAL A 80 -9.36 7.77 -9.18
N THR A 81 -8.52 6.90 -8.61
CA THR A 81 -8.57 5.47 -8.90
C THR A 81 -9.53 4.74 -7.96
N ILE A 82 -9.97 3.55 -8.35
CA ILE A 82 -10.72 2.64 -7.45
C ILE A 82 -9.88 2.33 -6.20
N SER A 83 -8.57 2.15 -6.36
CA SER A 83 -7.66 1.93 -5.24
C SER A 83 -7.72 3.08 -4.22
N THR A 84 -7.77 4.32 -4.69
CA THR A 84 -7.93 5.49 -3.81
C THR A 84 -9.25 5.45 -3.04
N LEU A 85 -10.36 5.07 -3.68
CA LEU A 85 -11.65 4.95 -3.00
C LEU A 85 -11.62 3.84 -1.92
N VAL A 86 -10.97 2.71 -2.21
CA VAL A 86 -10.82 1.62 -1.24
C VAL A 86 -9.94 2.07 -0.06
N GLN A 87 -8.86 2.80 -0.32
CA GLN A 87 -8.00 3.35 0.72
C GLN A 87 -8.75 4.35 1.61
N MET A 88 -9.58 5.22 1.03
CA MET A 88 -10.46 6.14 1.78
C MET A 88 -11.47 5.38 2.64
N ALA A 89 -12.11 4.34 2.11
CA ALA A 89 -13.03 3.50 2.86
C ALA A 89 -12.32 2.83 4.04
N TRP A 90 -11.10 2.34 3.82
CA TRP A 90 -10.29 1.75 4.88
C TRP A 90 -9.90 2.78 5.95
N ALA A 91 -9.44 3.97 5.55
CA ALA A 91 -9.13 5.06 6.47
C ALA A 91 -10.34 5.44 7.34
N THR A 92 -11.52 5.57 6.72
CA THR A 92 -12.77 5.86 7.43
C THR A 92 -13.12 4.75 8.43
N THR A 93 -12.92 3.50 8.04
CA THR A 93 -13.14 2.35 8.92
C THR A 93 -12.19 2.38 10.12
N LEU A 94 -10.90 2.61 9.89
CA LEU A 94 -9.91 2.75 10.96
C LEU A 94 -10.25 3.91 11.91
N SER A 95 -10.63 5.05 11.35
CA SER A 95 -11.07 6.22 12.13
C SER A 95 -12.27 5.89 13.03
N ALA A 96 -13.27 5.19 12.48
CA ALA A 96 -14.45 4.78 13.24
C ALA A 96 -14.12 3.81 14.37
N PHE A 97 -13.20 2.86 14.16
CA PHE A 97 -12.80 1.89 15.18
C PHE A 97 -11.89 2.48 16.26
N THR A 98 -11.02 3.41 15.88
CA THR A 98 -10.02 3.96 16.81
C THR A 98 -10.44 5.27 17.47
N GLY A 99 -11.50 5.91 16.98
CA GLY A 99 -11.92 7.25 17.40
C GLY A 99 -10.96 8.37 17.00
N ARG A 100 -9.98 8.08 16.10
CA ARG A 100 -8.97 9.04 15.68
C ARG A 100 -9.39 9.82 14.45
N GLY A 101 -9.09 11.10 14.43
CA GLY A 101 -9.28 11.97 13.25
C GLY A 101 -8.20 11.80 12.19
N ASP A 102 -7.00 11.35 12.61
CA ASP A 102 -5.88 11.00 11.76
C ASP A 102 -5.54 9.52 11.88
N VAL A 103 -5.41 8.85 10.78
CA VAL A 103 -5.08 7.42 10.74
C VAL A 103 -3.99 7.15 9.70
N THR A 104 -3.09 6.25 10.02
CA THR A 104 -2.01 5.84 9.14
C THR A 104 -2.00 4.33 8.98
N PHE A 105 -1.83 3.87 7.77
CA PHE A 105 -1.73 2.44 7.44
C PHE A 105 -0.76 2.21 6.27
N GLY A 106 -0.29 0.98 6.14
CA GLY A 106 0.63 0.62 5.06
C GLY A 106 -0.10 0.36 3.74
N VAL A 107 0.40 0.96 2.67
CA VAL A 107 -0.06 0.69 1.30
C VAL A 107 1.05 0.03 0.52
N THR A 108 0.74 -1.08 -0.13
CA THR A 108 1.68 -1.80 -0.99
C THR A 108 1.83 -1.06 -2.31
N VAL A 109 3.07 -0.80 -2.68
CA VAL A 109 3.44 -0.14 -3.94
C VAL A 109 4.46 -0.96 -4.71
N SER A 110 4.52 -0.74 -6.02
CA SER A 110 5.62 -1.26 -6.84
C SER A 110 6.87 -0.41 -6.60
N GLY A 111 7.95 -1.04 -6.18
CA GLY A 111 9.26 -0.40 -6.02
C GLY A 111 10.14 -0.47 -7.27
N ARG A 112 9.55 -0.63 -8.48
CA ARG A 112 10.29 -0.61 -9.76
C ARG A 112 10.54 0.83 -10.18
N PRO A 113 11.79 1.33 -10.10
CA PRO A 113 12.08 2.71 -10.49
C PRO A 113 12.14 2.82 -12.02
N SER A 114 11.49 3.84 -12.57
CA SER A 114 11.51 4.12 -14.00
C SER A 114 12.91 4.50 -14.53
N GLU A 115 13.77 4.98 -13.64
CA GLU A 115 15.14 5.39 -13.96
C GLU A 115 16.10 4.21 -14.18
N LEU A 116 15.72 3.02 -13.75
CA LEU A 116 16.54 1.83 -13.93
C LEU A 116 16.14 1.07 -15.19
N SER A 117 16.88 1.26 -16.27
CA SER A 117 16.62 0.59 -17.54
C SER A 117 16.55 -0.93 -17.36
N GLY A 118 15.52 -1.55 -17.94
CA GLY A 118 15.31 -3.01 -17.90
C GLY A 118 14.69 -3.52 -16.60
N VAL A 119 14.31 -2.64 -15.68
CA VAL A 119 13.67 -3.02 -14.40
C VAL A 119 12.37 -3.80 -14.60
N GLU A 120 11.63 -3.55 -15.68
CA GLU A 120 10.36 -4.21 -15.99
C GLU A 120 10.51 -5.72 -16.21
N THR A 121 11.67 -6.14 -16.73
CA THR A 121 11.94 -7.56 -17.00
C THR A 121 12.69 -8.25 -15.88
N MET A 122 13.19 -7.51 -14.89
CA MET A 122 13.92 -8.10 -13.76
C MET A 122 13.02 -9.00 -12.92
N ILE A 123 13.56 -10.16 -12.54
CA ILE A 123 12.90 -11.09 -11.63
C ILE A 123 13.45 -10.84 -10.23
N GLY A 124 12.57 -10.47 -9.30
CA GLY A 124 12.93 -10.17 -7.91
C GLY A 124 11.81 -9.50 -7.14
N LEU A 125 12.06 -9.23 -5.87
CA LEU A 125 11.12 -8.58 -4.97
C LEU A 125 11.23 -7.06 -5.09
N PHE A 126 10.24 -6.44 -5.70
CA PHE A 126 10.16 -4.98 -5.86
C PHE A 126 9.03 -4.36 -5.02
N ILE A 127 8.22 -5.21 -4.39
CA ILE A 127 7.12 -4.74 -3.55
C ILE A 127 7.68 -4.01 -2.33
N ASN A 128 7.14 -2.83 -2.07
CA ASN A 128 7.42 -2.05 -0.88
C ASN A 128 6.11 -1.62 -0.23
N THR A 129 6.17 -1.27 1.04
CA THR A 129 5.03 -0.73 1.79
C THR A 129 5.39 0.68 2.24
N VAL A 130 4.51 1.62 1.92
CA VAL A 130 4.66 3.02 2.33
C VAL A 130 3.49 3.43 3.22
N PRO A 131 3.70 4.36 4.15
CA PRO A 131 2.61 4.91 4.96
C PRO A 131 1.71 5.82 4.10
N LEU A 132 0.42 5.75 4.37
CA LEU A 132 -0.62 6.63 3.84
C LEU A 132 -1.42 7.19 5.01
#